data_b5c3bf79cf90c02640edac887b4bb81d
#
_entry.id   b5c3bf79cf90c02640edac887b4bb81d
#
_cell.length_a   1.000
_cell.length_b   1.000
_cell.length_c   1.000
_cell.angle_alpha   90.00
_cell.angle_beta   90.00
_cell.angle_gamma   90.00
#
_symmetry.space_group_name_H-M   'P 1'
#
loop_
_entity.id
_entity.type
_entity.pdbx_description
1 polymer ?
#
loop_
_entity_poly.entity_id
_entity_poly.type
_entity_poly.pdbx_seq_one_letter_code
_entity_poly.pdbx_strand_id
1 'polypeptide(L)'
;MRRSFLLIACLGALLLSACGGDSSLPSATGKGSIRMINAIPGSPDIVFLIEERALGGVGYKNSSNPVTYDDLDYLFNFEIRYPGDLALTRVASETLKVERDREHMFLLTGDINAPTITVWDGDVREFEESDTVFEVRFGHATASLGDIDIYFDEPDTVPGTNPPIATLSFGEIASPADFEQGPYVITVTDAGDPDTVHFVSYETDLLPQFAHVITVFEGDGNNTSPVAVRSMTSVGNPLAFPDSAFPPQTRFIHAAYLLESVDVYDDELLTNLVAADVQFQAATADLETTADPKTYYFTPVNSQATILFESGVGGQPAGAFSHVYLVGEPDDYRAILEFPDRASALLNAKLRIYHGALNYQFLDVYVKNRDEPVEEDDSPDTVTVYRNLSDPIQLDEGSYDIYLTERDTKTELAGPYPIDVVLGDVVEIMAVDTADPIVIELIDVPVPAP
;
A
#
# COMPACT_ATOMS: atom_id res chain seq x y z
N MET A 1 3.99 -43.05 71.62
CA MET A 1 3.42 -42.13 70.56
C MET A 1 3.86 -40.64 70.68
N ARG A 2 4.67 -40.16 71.59
CA ARG A 2 5.09 -38.72 71.70
C ARG A 2 6.44 -38.41 71.01
N ARG A 3 7.24 -39.37 70.65
CA ARG A 3 8.57 -39.13 69.97
C ARG A 3 8.54 -39.09 68.47
N SER A 4 7.51 -39.63 67.86
CA SER A 4 7.37 -39.60 66.35
C SER A 4 6.81 -38.29 65.84
N PHE A 5 6.13 -37.48 66.65
CA PHE A 5 5.59 -36.19 66.21
C PHE A 5 6.64 -35.07 66.11
N LEU A 6 7.74 -35.19 66.87
CA LEU A 6 8.80 -34.17 66.91
C LEU A 6 9.71 -34.26 65.65
N LEU A 7 9.87 -35.46 65.06
CA LEU A 7 10.68 -35.65 63.86
C LEU A 7 10.00 -35.18 62.59
N ILE A 8 8.66 -35.23 62.51
CA ILE A 8 7.89 -34.74 61.36
C ILE A 8 7.84 -33.22 61.37
N ALA A 9 7.81 -32.58 62.52
CA ALA A 9 7.83 -31.12 62.64
C ALA A 9 9.17 -30.48 62.23
N CYS A 10 10.30 -31.18 62.47
CA CYS A 10 11.63 -30.70 62.03
C CYS A 10 11.87 -30.91 60.52
N LEU A 11 11.28 -31.94 59.89
CA LEU A 11 11.39 -32.13 58.46
C LEU A 11 10.54 -31.16 57.66
N GLY A 12 9.41 -30.68 58.21
CA GLY A 12 8.55 -29.67 57.59
C GLY A 12 9.16 -28.26 57.63
N ALA A 13 10.02 -27.96 58.58
CA ALA A 13 10.69 -26.66 58.71
C ALA A 13 11.91 -26.50 57.78
N LEU A 14 12.48 -27.62 57.27
CA LEU A 14 13.61 -27.62 56.33
C LEU A 14 13.18 -27.47 54.87
N LEU A 15 11.88 -27.66 54.55
CA LEU A 15 11.37 -27.47 53.19
C LEU A 15 10.89 -26.04 52.90
N LEU A 16 10.79 -25.16 53.92
CA LEU A 16 10.38 -23.77 53.76
C LEU A 16 11.54 -22.77 53.65
N SER A 17 12.79 -23.22 53.76
CA SER A 17 13.97 -22.36 53.59
C SER A 17 14.63 -22.43 52.22
N ALA A 18 14.01 -23.12 51.23
CA ALA A 18 14.56 -23.25 49.89
C ALA A 18 13.99 -22.27 48.83
N CYS A 19 13.18 -21.29 49.26
CA CYS A 19 12.70 -20.21 48.39
C CYS A 19 13.22 -18.85 48.81
N GLY A 20 14.52 -18.73 48.99
CA GLY A 20 15.21 -17.47 49.27
C GLY A 20 16.45 -17.33 48.40
N GLY A 21 16.32 -17.60 47.15
CA GLY A 21 17.26 -17.07 46.16
C GLY A 21 16.82 -15.65 45.84
N ASP A 22 17.56 -14.63 46.30
CA ASP A 22 17.50 -13.30 45.73
C ASP A 22 17.87 -13.39 44.22
N SER A 23 16.93 -13.87 43.42
CA SER A 23 16.91 -13.47 42.03
C SER A 23 16.40 -12.01 42.02
N SER A 24 17.33 -11.08 42.21
CA SER A 24 17.02 -9.69 41.91
C SER A 24 16.72 -9.65 40.41
N LEU A 25 15.42 -9.79 40.09
CA LEU A 25 14.97 -9.47 38.74
C LEU A 25 15.46 -8.06 38.42
N PRO A 26 15.99 -7.82 37.23
CA PRO A 26 16.38 -6.48 36.83
C PRO A 26 15.18 -5.56 37.08
N SER A 27 15.37 -4.49 37.85
CA SER A 27 14.33 -3.50 38.08
C SER A 27 14.48 -2.36 37.08
N ALA A 28 13.40 -2.04 36.42
CA ALA A 28 13.35 -0.89 35.50
C ALA A 28 13.65 0.42 36.24
N THR A 29 14.34 1.32 35.60
CA THR A 29 14.67 2.68 36.09
C THR A 29 13.93 3.76 35.32
N GLY A 30 13.34 3.42 34.16
CA GLY A 30 12.57 4.32 33.31
C GLY A 30 11.86 3.56 32.21
N LYS A 31 11.49 4.28 31.17
CA LYS A 31 10.79 3.72 30.00
C LYS A 31 11.38 4.27 28.72
N GLY A 32 11.38 3.45 27.66
CA GLY A 32 11.64 3.85 26.29
C GLY A 32 10.46 3.57 25.39
N SER A 33 10.49 4.10 24.20
CA SER A 33 9.50 3.92 23.15
C SER A 33 10.00 2.93 22.12
N ILE A 34 9.12 2.08 21.59
CA ILE A 34 9.42 1.14 20.52
C ILE A 34 8.37 1.22 19.42
N ARG A 35 8.78 1.07 18.16
CA ARG A 35 7.90 0.88 17.01
C ARG A 35 8.61 0.11 15.90
N MET A 36 7.82 -0.41 14.95
CA MET A 36 8.31 -1.07 13.75
C MET A 36 7.92 -0.28 12.50
N ILE A 37 8.80 -0.29 11.50
CA ILE A 37 8.58 0.27 10.16
C ILE A 37 8.73 -0.89 9.17
N ASN A 38 7.70 -1.11 8.35
CA ASN A 38 7.75 -2.11 7.29
C ASN A 38 8.18 -1.45 5.96
N ALA A 39 9.39 -1.77 5.53
CA ALA A 39 9.99 -1.30 4.28
C ALA A 39 10.25 -2.45 3.27
N ILE A 40 9.49 -3.55 3.35
CA ILE A 40 9.58 -4.66 2.40
C ILE A 40 8.50 -4.50 1.33
N PRO A 41 8.83 -4.13 0.07
CA PRO A 41 7.86 -3.92 -0.99
C PRO A 41 7.01 -5.17 -1.23
N GLY A 42 5.70 -5.00 -1.41
CA GLY A 42 4.77 -6.10 -1.68
C GLY A 42 4.54 -7.07 -0.53
N SER A 43 5.10 -6.82 0.66
CA SER A 43 4.90 -7.69 1.82
C SER A 43 3.45 -7.68 2.30
N PRO A 44 2.94 -8.79 2.86
CA PRO A 44 1.75 -8.76 3.69
C PRO A 44 1.99 -7.93 4.95
N ASP A 45 0.94 -7.69 5.72
CA ASP A 45 1.08 -7.09 7.05
C ASP A 45 2.01 -7.94 7.92
N ILE A 46 3.05 -7.31 8.46
CA ILE A 46 3.96 -7.94 9.42
C ILE A 46 3.43 -7.67 10.82
N VAL A 47 3.12 -8.75 11.55
CA VAL A 47 2.68 -8.64 12.94
C VAL A 47 3.90 -8.45 13.82
N PHE A 48 3.93 -7.35 14.55
CA PHE A 48 4.98 -6.98 15.47
C PHE A 48 4.60 -7.42 16.89
N LEU A 49 5.48 -8.19 17.54
CA LEU A 49 5.26 -8.70 18.89
C LEU A 49 6.43 -8.34 19.81
N ILE A 50 6.12 -8.11 21.07
CA ILE A 50 7.09 -8.08 22.16
C ILE A 50 6.82 -9.30 23.06
N GLU A 51 7.81 -10.16 23.21
CA GLU A 51 7.66 -11.50 23.77
C GLU A 51 6.54 -12.26 23.02
N GLU A 52 5.42 -12.54 23.68
CA GLU A 52 4.24 -13.18 23.08
C GLU A 52 3.08 -12.22 22.80
N ARG A 53 3.25 -10.92 23.12
CA ARG A 53 2.19 -9.92 23.00
C ARG A 53 2.25 -9.24 21.64
N ALA A 54 1.22 -9.43 20.82
CA ALA A 54 1.07 -8.71 19.56
C ALA A 54 0.78 -7.21 19.81
N LEU A 55 1.50 -6.35 19.09
CA LEU A 55 1.35 -4.89 19.09
C LEU A 55 0.55 -4.42 17.87
N GLY A 56 0.38 -5.26 16.85
CA GLY A 56 -0.42 -4.99 15.65
C GLY A 56 0.27 -5.45 14.37
N GLY A 57 -0.49 -5.44 13.27
CA GLY A 57 0.02 -5.65 11.92
C GLY A 57 0.45 -4.32 11.30
N VAL A 58 1.52 -4.34 10.53
CA VAL A 58 2.10 -3.16 9.85
C VAL A 58 2.29 -3.49 8.38
N GLY A 59 1.51 -2.84 7.53
CA GLY A 59 1.62 -2.96 6.08
C GLY A 59 2.83 -2.21 5.53
N TYR A 60 3.16 -2.47 4.28
CA TYR A 60 4.26 -1.79 3.57
C TYR A 60 4.13 -0.26 3.62
N LYS A 61 5.25 0.44 3.78
CA LYS A 61 5.36 1.91 3.91
C LYS A 61 4.60 2.48 5.12
N ASN A 62 4.35 1.67 6.14
CA ASN A 62 3.72 2.10 7.38
C ASN A 62 4.59 1.78 8.60
N SER A 63 4.23 2.38 9.72
CA SER A 63 4.81 2.08 11.03
C SER A 63 3.73 1.65 12.02
N SER A 64 4.09 0.85 13.01
CA SER A 64 3.25 0.69 14.20
C SER A 64 3.19 1.99 14.98
N ASN A 65 2.14 2.17 15.78
CA ASN A 65 2.15 3.23 16.77
C ASN A 65 3.25 2.97 17.80
N PRO A 66 3.97 4.00 18.27
CA PRO A 66 4.93 3.85 19.34
C PRO A 66 4.27 3.33 20.60
N VAL A 67 4.89 2.37 21.27
CA VAL A 67 4.47 1.85 22.57
C VAL A 67 5.59 1.96 23.57
N THR A 68 5.25 2.26 24.81
CA THR A 68 6.23 2.51 25.86
C THR A 68 6.41 1.27 26.74
N TYR A 69 7.66 0.85 26.93
CA TYR A 69 8.06 -0.27 27.77
C TYR A 69 9.13 0.12 28.77
N ASP A 70 9.24 -0.65 29.85
CA ASP A 70 10.29 -0.49 30.85
C ASP A 70 11.67 -0.71 30.23
N ASP A 71 12.71 -0.07 30.77
CA ASP A 71 14.10 -0.14 30.30
C ASP A 71 14.77 -1.48 30.64
N LEU A 72 14.24 -2.56 30.06
CA LEU A 72 14.70 -3.94 30.21
C LEU A 72 15.02 -4.58 28.85
N ASP A 73 15.61 -5.77 28.88
CA ASP A 73 15.81 -6.60 27.67
C ASP A 73 14.50 -7.30 27.28
N TYR A 74 14.15 -7.25 25.98
CA TYR A 74 12.97 -7.92 25.43
C TYR A 74 13.32 -8.65 24.13
N LEU A 75 12.58 -9.74 23.87
CA LEU A 75 12.58 -10.41 22.59
C LEU A 75 11.47 -9.82 21.71
N PHE A 76 11.84 -9.25 20.60
CA PHE A 76 10.93 -8.75 19.57
C PHE A 76 10.79 -9.80 18.47
N ASN A 77 9.56 -10.09 18.07
CA ASN A 77 9.25 -11.06 17.02
C ASN A 77 8.49 -10.39 15.90
N PHE A 78 8.77 -10.82 14.67
CA PHE A 78 8.12 -10.37 13.45
C PHE A 78 7.52 -11.58 12.77
N GLU A 79 6.21 -11.58 12.57
CA GLU A 79 5.46 -12.73 12.10
C GLU A 79 4.55 -12.31 10.95
N ILE A 80 4.37 -13.19 9.97
CA ILE A 80 3.46 -13.00 8.84
C ILE A 80 2.46 -14.16 8.78
N ARG A 81 1.39 -13.94 8.02
CA ARG A 81 0.45 -14.98 7.66
C ARG A 81 0.65 -15.34 6.19
N TYR A 82 0.99 -16.58 5.90
CA TYR A 82 1.00 -17.07 4.53
C TYR A 82 -0.44 -17.28 4.03
N PRO A 83 -0.69 -17.13 2.72
CA PRO A 83 -1.98 -17.45 2.12
C PRO A 83 -2.44 -18.87 2.52
N GLY A 84 -3.71 -19.01 2.86
CA GLY A 84 -4.29 -20.29 3.32
C GLY A 84 -3.98 -20.70 4.77
N ASP A 85 -3.00 -20.09 5.43
CA ASP A 85 -2.65 -20.42 6.80
C ASP A 85 -3.52 -19.70 7.83
N LEU A 86 -3.92 -20.43 8.88
CA LEU A 86 -4.59 -19.84 10.05
C LEU A 86 -3.61 -19.28 11.08
N ALA A 87 -2.40 -19.83 11.14
CA ALA A 87 -1.36 -19.46 12.08
C ALA A 87 -0.42 -18.40 11.51
N LEU A 88 0.19 -17.61 12.40
CA LEU A 88 1.29 -16.74 12.05
C LEU A 88 2.60 -17.54 12.02
N THR A 89 3.50 -17.20 11.11
CA THR A 89 4.84 -17.75 11.00
C THR A 89 5.86 -16.68 11.32
N ARG A 90 6.78 -16.99 12.24
CA ARG A 90 7.87 -16.07 12.59
C ARG A 90 8.89 -16.05 11.45
N VAL A 91 9.17 -14.86 10.95
CA VAL A 91 10.15 -14.60 9.89
C VAL A 91 11.44 -13.99 10.42
N ALA A 92 11.39 -13.28 11.55
CA ALA A 92 12.56 -12.74 12.20
C ALA A 92 12.33 -12.54 13.70
N SER A 93 13.42 -12.37 14.44
CA SER A 93 13.39 -11.94 15.85
C SER A 93 14.67 -11.19 16.19
N GLU A 94 14.55 -10.25 17.12
CA GLU A 94 15.66 -9.44 17.63
C GLU A 94 15.54 -9.29 19.15
N THR A 95 16.66 -9.38 19.86
CA THR A 95 16.70 -9.08 21.30
C THR A 95 17.34 -7.72 21.50
N LEU A 96 16.57 -6.80 22.06
CA LEU A 96 17.01 -5.43 22.28
C LEU A 96 16.73 -5.02 23.73
N LYS A 97 17.69 -4.33 24.33
CA LYS A 97 17.45 -3.59 25.58
C LYS A 97 16.74 -2.29 25.24
N VAL A 98 15.52 -2.14 25.72
CA VAL A 98 14.84 -0.84 25.70
C VAL A 98 15.60 0.12 26.59
N GLU A 99 16.00 1.26 26.08
CA GLU A 99 16.72 2.27 26.85
C GLU A 99 15.76 3.37 27.29
N ARG A 100 15.99 3.87 28.51
CA ARG A 100 15.19 4.96 29.07
C ARG A 100 15.30 6.23 28.22
N ASP A 101 14.17 6.91 28.02
CA ASP A 101 14.04 8.18 27.30
C ASP A 101 14.52 8.10 25.83
N ARG A 102 14.63 6.85 25.29
CA ARG A 102 14.99 6.57 23.91
C ARG A 102 13.80 6.02 23.12
N GLU A 103 13.80 6.30 21.83
CA GLU A 103 12.93 5.65 20.85
C GLU A 103 13.76 4.68 20.01
N HIS A 104 13.29 3.42 19.93
CA HIS A 104 13.87 2.37 19.10
C HIS A 104 12.90 2.03 17.97
N MET A 105 13.34 2.18 16.72
CA MET A 105 12.54 1.91 15.54
C MET A 105 13.15 0.73 14.79
N PHE A 106 12.40 -0.37 14.67
CA PHE A 106 12.81 -1.54 13.90
C PHE A 106 12.45 -1.34 12.43
N LEU A 107 13.42 -1.02 11.59
CA LEU A 107 13.24 -0.98 10.15
C LEU A 107 13.43 -2.40 9.58
N LEU A 108 12.41 -2.94 8.94
CA LEU A 108 12.45 -4.24 8.25
C LEU A 108 12.60 -4.02 6.75
N THR A 109 13.63 -4.65 6.16
CA THR A 109 13.95 -4.57 4.72
C THR A 109 14.32 -5.94 4.17
N GLY A 110 14.45 -6.07 2.85
CA GLY A 110 14.97 -7.27 2.18
C GLY A 110 13.92 -8.36 1.95
N ASP A 111 14.30 -9.63 2.11
CA ASP A 111 13.45 -10.79 1.84
C ASP A 111 12.44 -10.99 2.97
N ILE A 112 11.16 -11.12 2.62
CA ILE A 112 10.06 -11.33 3.58
C ILE A 112 10.22 -12.62 4.41
N ASN A 113 10.89 -13.65 3.87
CA ASN A 113 11.11 -14.90 4.58
C ASN A 113 12.33 -14.86 5.53
N ALA A 114 13.20 -13.85 5.38
CA ALA A 114 14.37 -13.61 6.20
C ALA A 114 14.71 -12.11 6.22
N PRO A 115 13.83 -11.27 6.82
CA PRO A 115 14.03 -9.82 6.81
C PRO A 115 15.32 -9.40 7.50
N THR A 116 15.95 -8.39 6.95
CA THR A 116 17.01 -7.66 7.63
C THR A 116 16.38 -6.65 8.58
N ILE A 117 16.81 -6.69 9.83
CA ILE A 117 16.37 -5.76 10.88
C ILE A 117 17.48 -4.74 11.11
N THR A 118 17.16 -3.47 10.89
CA THR A 118 18.00 -2.34 11.28
C THR A 118 17.30 -1.59 12.41
N VAL A 119 18.02 -1.30 13.49
CA VAL A 119 17.45 -0.53 14.61
C VAL A 119 17.90 0.92 14.48
N TRP A 120 16.94 1.81 14.30
CA TRP A 120 17.14 3.25 14.36
C TRP A 120 16.85 3.73 15.78
N ASP A 121 17.84 4.38 16.40
CA ASP A 121 17.75 4.88 17.74
C ASP A 121 17.74 6.41 17.78
N GLY A 122 16.98 6.97 18.71
CA GLY A 122 16.97 8.41 18.93
C GLY A 122 16.42 8.76 20.30
N ASP A 123 16.65 9.98 20.72
CA ASP A 123 16.02 10.50 21.94
C ASP A 123 14.53 10.75 21.68
N VAL A 124 13.67 10.47 22.68
CA VAL A 124 12.27 10.86 22.63
C VAL A 124 12.22 12.38 22.75
N ARG A 125 11.64 13.04 21.72
CA ARG A 125 11.44 14.49 21.75
C ARG A 125 10.21 14.83 22.59
N GLU A 126 10.40 15.67 23.61
CA GLU A 126 9.33 16.29 24.34
C GLU A 126 9.22 17.77 23.93
N PHE A 127 8.00 18.22 23.64
CA PHE A 127 7.71 19.60 23.26
C PHE A 127 7.01 20.32 24.40
N GLU A 128 7.36 21.60 24.59
CA GLU A 128 6.63 22.51 25.46
C GLU A 128 5.41 23.09 24.70
N GLU A 129 4.36 23.45 25.41
CA GLU A 129 3.16 24.05 24.81
C GLU A 129 3.46 25.35 24.03
N SER A 130 4.56 26.01 24.35
CA SER A 130 5.02 27.24 23.71
C SER A 130 5.92 27.03 22.49
N ASP A 131 6.33 25.78 22.19
CA ASP A 131 7.22 25.50 21.07
C ASP A 131 6.51 25.76 19.74
N THR A 132 7.19 26.48 18.84
CA THR A 132 6.74 26.81 17.50
C THR A 132 7.40 25.94 16.43
N VAL A 133 8.29 25.04 16.85
CA VAL A 133 9.08 24.16 15.99
C VAL A 133 8.48 22.75 15.93
N PHE A 134 8.83 22.03 14.86
CA PHE A 134 8.71 20.58 14.74
C PHE A 134 10.10 19.97 14.53
N GLU A 135 10.25 18.69 14.88
CA GLU A 135 11.48 17.94 14.65
C GLU A 135 11.31 17.04 13.42
N VAL A 136 12.34 16.95 12.59
CA VAL A 136 12.40 16.01 11.45
C VAL A 136 13.63 15.14 11.53
N ARG A 137 13.47 13.85 11.26
CA ARG A 137 14.53 12.89 10.96
C ARG A 137 14.24 12.25 9.62
N PHE A 138 15.22 12.21 8.73
CA PHE A 138 15.09 11.55 7.43
C PHE A 138 15.66 10.15 7.47
N GLY A 139 14.95 9.18 6.90
CA GLY A 139 15.40 7.79 6.77
C GLY A 139 15.41 7.33 5.32
N HIS A 140 16.36 6.45 4.98
CA HIS A 140 16.51 5.87 3.64
C HIS A 140 16.21 4.38 3.67
N ALA A 141 15.10 3.97 3.05
CA ALA A 141 14.63 2.58 2.98
C ALA A 141 14.36 2.09 1.53
N THR A 142 15.00 2.72 0.53
CA THR A 142 14.86 2.40 -0.89
C THR A 142 16.09 1.65 -1.38
N ALA A 143 15.97 0.35 -1.63
CA ALA A 143 17.11 -0.49 -2.03
C ALA A 143 17.57 -0.26 -3.48
N SER A 144 16.69 0.24 -4.36
CA SER A 144 17.01 0.52 -5.78
C SER A 144 17.85 1.76 -5.98
N LEU A 145 17.86 2.69 -5.01
CA LEU A 145 18.72 3.87 -5.04
C LEU A 145 20.05 3.59 -4.35
N GLY A 146 21.09 4.27 -4.80
CA GLY A 146 22.37 4.36 -4.09
C GLY A 146 22.27 5.27 -2.87
N ASP A 147 23.41 5.89 -2.48
CA ASP A 147 23.37 6.94 -1.46
C ASP A 147 22.56 8.13 -1.99
N ILE A 148 21.75 8.73 -1.14
CA ILE A 148 20.87 9.86 -1.48
C ILE A 148 21.22 11.11 -0.70
N ASP A 149 21.04 12.27 -1.34
CA ASP A 149 20.96 13.56 -0.67
C ASP A 149 19.49 13.96 -0.50
N ILE A 150 19.17 14.47 0.68
CA ILE A 150 17.83 14.97 1.00
C ILE A 150 17.92 16.46 1.27
N TYR A 151 17.09 17.22 0.58
CA TYR A 151 16.89 18.65 0.78
C TYR A 151 15.50 18.88 1.39
N PHE A 152 15.46 19.78 2.36
CA PHE A 152 14.23 20.21 3.01
C PHE A 152 14.25 21.73 3.09
N ASP A 153 13.86 22.36 2.00
CA ASP A 153 14.03 23.77 1.75
C ASP A 153 12.68 24.50 1.63
N GLU A 154 12.73 25.84 1.74
CA GLU A 154 11.58 26.68 1.38
C GLU A 154 11.24 26.49 -0.12
N PRO A 155 9.96 26.66 -0.50
CA PRO A 155 9.53 26.58 -1.89
C PRO A 155 10.38 27.45 -2.84
N ASP A 156 10.48 27.02 -4.10
CA ASP A 156 11.28 27.69 -5.16
C ASP A 156 12.83 27.63 -4.92
N THR A 157 13.31 26.97 -3.90
CA THR A 157 14.74 26.76 -3.71
C THR A 157 15.22 25.64 -4.64
N VAL A 158 16.23 25.95 -5.47
CA VAL A 158 16.82 24.93 -6.37
C VAL A 158 17.72 23.99 -5.55
N PRO A 159 17.59 22.67 -5.66
CA PRO A 159 18.47 21.71 -4.99
C PRO A 159 19.95 22.02 -5.26
N GLY A 160 20.80 21.85 -4.25
CA GLY A 160 22.21 22.21 -4.33
C GLY A 160 22.54 23.70 -4.09
N THR A 161 21.52 24.57 -3.98
CA THR A 161 21.73 25.97 -3.51
C THR A 161 22.16 25.98 -2.04
N ASN A 162 21.46 25.19 -1.22
CA ASN A 162 21.83 24.87 0.15
C ASN A 162 22.52 23.49 0.20
N PRO A 163 23.35 23.19 1.21
CA PRO A 163 23.79 21.82 1.42
C PRO A 163 22.58 20.92 1.74
N PRO A 164 22.64 19.63 1.38
CA PRO A 164 21.59 18.70 1.78
C PRO A 164 21.48 18.66 3.31
N ILE A 165 20.26 18.49 3.83
CA ILE A 165 20.05 18.31 5.27
C ILE A 165 20.57 16.96 5.75
N ALA A 166 20.59 15.97 4.85
CA ALA A 166 21.15 14.65 5.11
C ALA A 166 21.69 14.03 3.82
N THR A 167 22.81 13.33 3.93
CA THR A 167 23.32 12.35 2.96
C THR A 167 23.22 10.99 3.62
N LEU A 168 22.47 10.04 3.04
CA LEU A 168 22.15 8.77 3.66
C LEU A 168 22.46 7.60 2.71
N SER A 169 23.08 6.56 3.26
CA SER A 169 23.12 5.24 2.64
C SER A 169 21.86 4.42 2.98
N PHE A 170 21.58 3.39 2.20
CA PHE A 170 20.44 2.50 2.46
C PHE A 170 20.45 1.95 3.90
N GLY A 171 19.32 2.05 4.58
CA GLY A 171 19.13 1.64 5.97
C GLY A 171 19.53 2.68 7.01
N GLU A 172 20.05 3.84 6.63
CA GLU A 172 20.43 4.90 7.58
C GLU A 172 19.29 5.87 7.90
N ILE A 173 19.41 6.51 9.07
CA ILE A 173 18.57 7.62 9.51
C ILE A 173 19.44 8.82 9.90
N ALA A 174 19.00 10.02 9.53
CA ALA A 174 19.66 11.27 9.89
C ALA A 174 19.50 11.61 11.38
N SER A 175 20.42 12.45 11.88
CA SER A 175 20.20 13.12 13.17
C SER A 175 18.98 14.04 13.11
N PRO A 176 18.27 14.24 14.24
CA PRO A 176 17.11 15.12 14.29
C PRO A 176 17.51 16.58 14.02
N ALA A 177 16.61 17.32 13.38
CA ALA A 177 16.73 18.75 13.16
C ALA A 177 15.40 19.44 13.42
N ASP A 178 15.43 20.59 14.10
CA ASP A 178 14.25 21.41 14.40
C ASP A 178 14.02 22.45 13.29
N PHE A 179 12.75 22.63 12.92
CA PHE A 179 12.30 23.61 11.94
C PHE A 179 11.12 24.43 12.47
N GLU A 180 11.07 25.70 12.11
CA GLU A 180 9.89 26.54 12.36
C GLU A 180 8.74 26.12 11.43
N GLN A 181 7.50 26.34 11.87
CA GLN A 181 6.34 26.11 11.01
C GLN A 181 6.41 27.01 9.76
N GLY A 182 6.17 26.42 8.60
CA GLY A 182 6.19 27.11 7.30
C GLY A 182 6.09 26.11 6.15
N PRO A 183 5.98 26.63 4.92
CA PRO A 183 5.96 25.77 3.73
C PRO A 183 7.38 25.27 3.41
N TYR A 184 7.50 23.97 3.19
CA TYR A 184 8.74 23.31 2.77
C TYR A 184 8.49 22.37 1.59
N VAL A 185 9.55 22.10 0.85
CA VAL A 185 9.60 21.09 -0.21
C VAL A 185 10.68 20.07 0.13
N ILE A 186 10.33 18.79 0.05
CA ILE A 186 11.26 17.67 0.18
C ILE A 186 11.77 17.33 -1.21
N THR A 187 13.08 17.36 -1.43
CA THR A 187 13.70 16.85 -2.65
C THR A 187 14.69 15.74 -2.32
N VAL A 188 14.64 14.64 -3.07
CA VAL A 188 15.56 13.50 -2.96
C VAL A 188 16.34 13.40 -4.27
N THR A 189 17.67 13.37 -4.17
CA THR A 189 18.59 13.27 -5.32
C THR A 189 19.65 12.20 -5.09
N ASP A 190 20.43 11.87 -6.11
CA ASP A 190 21.67 11.11 -5.89
C ASP A 190 22.65 11.92 -5.02
N ALA A 191 23.38 11.22 -4.14
CA ALA A 191 24.34 11.86 -3.27
C ALA A 191 25.45 12.56 -4.07
N GLY A 192 25.59 13.89 -3.83
CA GLY A 192 26.56 14.74 -4.52
C GLY A 192 26.15 15.16 -5.94
N ASP A 193 24.96 14.80 -6.40
CA ASP A 193 24.42 15.21 -7.71
C ASP A 193 22.99 15.77 -7.57
N PRO A 194 22.82 17.06 -7.32
CA PRO A 194 21.51 17.69 -7.14
C PRO A 194 20.67 17.74 -8.42
N ASP A 195 21.25 17.47 -9.59
CA ASP A 195 20.54 17.46 -10.87
C ASP A 195 19.84 16.11 -11.15
N THR A 196 20.28 15.01 -10.51
CA THR A 196 19.64 13.69 -10.59
C THR A 196 18.57 13.55 -9.51
N VAL A 197 17.36 14.01 -9.83
CA VAL A 197 16.23 14.08 -8.91
C VAL A 197 15.38 12.82 -9.00
N HIS A 198 15.09 12.19 -7.84
CA HIS A 198 14.23 11.02 -7.69
C HIS A 198 12.84 11.35 -7.15
N PHE A 199 12.70 12.45 -6.41
CA PHE A 199 11.44 12.85 -5.79
C PHE A 199 11.43 14.36 -5.50
N VAL A 200 10.28 14.99 -5.72
CA VAL A 200 10.00 16.37 -5.29
C VAL A 200 8.59 16.43 -4.70
N SER A 201 8.44 16.74 -3.44
CA SER A 201 7.11 16.92 -2.86
C SER A 201 6.43 18.19 -3.40
N TYR A 202 5.09 18.24 -3.28
CA TYR A 202 4.41 19.53 -3.24
C TYR A 202 4.79 20.28 -1.96
N GLU A 203 4.46 21.59 -1.91
CA GLU A 203 4.59 22.36 -0.68
C GLU A 203 3.86 21.65 0.46
N THR A 204 4.54 21.51 1.59
CA THR A 204 4.00 20.89 2.79
C THR A 204 4.21 21.80 3.99
N ASP A 205 3.20 21.91 4.84
CA ASP A 205 3.25 22.66 6.10
C ASP A 205 3.07 21.67 7.26
N LEU A 206 4.18 21.33 7.92
CA LEU A 206 4.18 20.42 9.06
C LEU A 206 3.82 21.17 10.34
N LEU A 207 2.98 20.55 11.15
CA LEU A 207 2.51 21.17 12.39
C LEU A 207 3.61 21.21 13.45
N PRO A 208 3.71 22.30 14.24
CA PRO A 208 4.65 22.39 15.36
C PRO A 208 4.30 21.38 16.45
N GLN A 209 5.26 21.10 17.32
CA GLN A 209 5.16 20.18 18.45
C GLN A 209 4.98 18.69 18.03
N PHE A 210 5.40 18.33 16.81
CA PHE A 210 5.47 16.95 16.33
C PHE A 210 6.89 16.57 15.98
N ALA A 211 7.28 15.34 16.28
CA ALA A 211 8.47 14.71 15.75
C ALA A 211 8.07 13.84 14.54
N HIS A 212 8.66 14.14 13.40
CA HIS A 212 8.42 13.47 12.13
C HIS A 212 9.60 12.58 11.76
N VAL A 213 9.37 11.30 11.50
CA VAL A 213 10.33 10.43 10.82
C VAL A 213 9.88 10.32 9.36
N ILE A 214 10.54 11.05 8.49
CA ILE A 214 10.25 11.10 7.06
C ILE A 214 11.14 10.07 6.37
N THR A 215 10.54 9.02 5.85
CA THR A 215 11.26 7.90 5.25
C THR A 215 11.00 7.81 3.76
N VAL A 216 12.09 7.62 2.99
CA VAL A 216 12.06 7.35 1.55
C VAL A 216 11.99 5.85 1.36
N PHE A 217 10.90 5.38 0.76
CA PHE A 217 10.63 3.97 0.45
C PHE A 217 10.72 3.72 -1.05
N GLU A 218 10.88 2.46 -1.43
CA GLU A 218 10.65 1.99 -2.79
C GLU A 218 9.20 2.26 -3.22
N GLY A 219 8.96 2.59 -4.48
CA GLY A 219 7.61 2.61 -5.04
C GLY A 219 7.01 1.19 -5.06
N ASP A 220 5.69 1.09 -5.03
CA ASP A 220 4.98 -0.19 -5.07
C ASP A 220 4.17 -0.39 -6.36
N GLY A 221 4.34 0.48 -7.34
CA GLY A 221 3.58 0.44 -8.59
C GLY A 221 2.19 1.07 -8.52
N ASN A 222 1.70 1.45 -7.34
CA ASN A 222 0.40 2.14 -7.19
C ASN A 222 0.45 3.64 -7.51
N ASN A 223 1.67 4.18 -7.62
CA ASN A 223 1.90 5.57 -8.02
C ASN A 223 2.89 5.64 -9.16
N THR A 224 2.83 6.71 -9.91
CA THR A 224 3.74 6.97 -11.05
C THR A 224 5.18 7.23 -10.62
N SER A 225 5.40 7.66 -9.38
CA SER A 225 6.73 7.87 -8.81
C SER A 225 7.42 6.54 -8.47
N PRO A 226 8.71 6.36 -8.80
CA PRO A 226 9.47 5.17 -8.46
C PRO A 226 9.80 5.07 -6.94
N VAL A 227 9.60 6.14 -6.20
CA VAL A 227 9.78 6.19 -4.75
C VAL A 227 8.54 6.72 -4.05
N ALA A 228 8.40 6.40 -2.76
CA ALA A 228 7.34 6.92 -1.92
C ALA A 228 7.94 7.56 -0.67
N VAL A 229 7.59 8.80 -0.38
CA VAL A 229 8.05 9.51 0.82
C VAL A 229 6.88 9.65 1.80
N ARG A 230 7.10 9.21 3.05
CA ARG A 230 6.08 9.25 4.09
C ARG A 230 6.64 9.76 5.41
N SER A 231 5.85 10.57 6.09
CA SER A 231 6.14 11.00 7.47
C SER A 231 5.37 10.12 8.45
N MET A 232 6.06 9.63 9.45
CA MET A 232 5.54 8.87 10.57
C MET A 232 5.69 9.70 11.84
N THR A 233 4.60 9.95 12.53
CA THR A 233 4.58 10.64 13.82
C THR A 233 4.26 9.67 14.95
N SER A 234 4.26 10.16 16.18
CA SER A 234 3.86 9.37 17.33
C SER A 234 2.34 9.12 17.43
N VAL A 235 1.54 9.83 16.62
CA VAL A 235 0.08 9.74 16.62
C VAL A 235 -0.47 9.81 15.19
N GLY A 236 -1.53 9.07 14.92
CA GLY A 236 -2.23 9.10 13.62
C GLY A 236 -1.63 8.18 12.56
N ASN A 237 -2.18 8.28 11.35
CA ASN A 237 -1.71 7.54 10.19
C ASN A 237 -0.49 8.25 9.56
N PRO A 238 0.43 7.50 8.91
CA PRO A 238 1.51 8.10 8.16
C PRO A 238 1.00 9.08 7.10
N LEU A 239 1.62 10.25 7.02
CA LEU A 239 1.34 11.26 6.01
C LEU A 239 2.16 10.93 4.74
N ALA A 240 1.50 10.70 3.62
CA ALA A 240 2.15 10.53 2.33
C ALA A 240 2.40 11.91 1.69
N PHE A 241 3.60 12.08 1.13
CA PHE A 241 3.94 13.25 0.32
C PHE A 241 3.79 12.84 -1.15
N PRO A 242 2.88 13.47 -1.92
CA PRO A 242 2.78 13.23 -3.35
C PRO A 242 3.99 13.80 -4.07
N ASP A 243 4.42 13.11 -5.14
CA ASP A 243 5.53 13.54 -5.98
C ASP A 243 5.04 14.50 -7.07
N SER A 244 5.57 15.72 -7.09
CA SER A 244 5.21 16.74 -8.08
C SER A 244 5.91 16.54 -9.43
N ALA A 245 7.00 15.75 -9.47
CA ALA A 245 7.74 15.43 -10.69
C ALA A 245 7.06 14.31 -11.52
N PHE A 246 6.14 13.56 -10.90
CA PHE A 246 5.46 12.44 -11.53
C PHE A 246 3.94 12.70 -11.55
N PRO A 247 3.40 13.22 -12.67
CA PRO A 247 1.98 13.51 -12.78
C PRO A 247 1.13 12.23 -12.72
N PRO A 248 -0.15 12.33 -12.35
CA PRO A 248 -1.06 11.21 -12.41
C PRO A 248 -1.27 10.75 -13.85
N GLN A 249 -1.63 9.48 -14.02
CA GLN A 249 -1.89 8.88 -15.33
C GLN A 249 -3.28 8.27 -15.38
N THR A 250 -3.91 8.37 -16.55
CA THR A 250 -5.26 7.84 -16.80
C THR A 250 -5.26 6.90 -17.97
N ARG A 251 -6.10 5.87 -17.91
CA ARG A 251 -6.37 4.94 -19.01
C ARG A 251 -7.86 4.91 -19.30
N PHE A 252 -8.24 4.97 -20.57
CA PHE A 252 -9.62 4.78 -20.99
C PHE A 252 -9.82 3.34 -21.45
N ILE A 253 -10.87 2.69 -20.94
CA ILE A 253 -11.20 1.28 -21.17
C ILE A 253 -12.63 1.21 -21.65
N HIS A 254 -12.85 0.67 -22.84
CA HIS A 254 -14.15 0.68 -23.48
C HIS A 254 -14.90 -0.64 -23.27
N ALA A 255 -15.84 -0.66 -22.32
CA ALA A 255 -16.66 -1.80 -21.95
C ALA A 255 -18.16 -1.65 -22.35
N ALA A 256 -18.54 -0.63 -23.12
CA ALA A 256 -19.92 -0.39 -23.54
C ALA A 256 -20.20 -1.03 -24.91
N TYR A 257 -20.82 -2.21 -24.94
CA TYR A 257 -21.08 -3.01 -26.16
C TYR A 257 -21.85 -2.25 -27.26
N LEU A 258 -22.81 -1.40 -26.88
CA LEU A 258 -23.65 -0.66 -27.82
C LEU A 258 -23.07 0.69 -28.27
N LEU A 259 -21.87 1.04 -27.79
CA LEU A 259 -21.17 2.26 -28.15
C LEU A 259 -20.10 1.94 -29.21
N GLU A 260 -20.16 2.65 -30.32
CA GLU A 260 -19.07 2.61 -31.31
C GLU A 260 -17.79 3.23 -30.72
N SER A 261 -16.65 3.11 -31.41
CA SER A 261 -15.42 3.75 -30.98
C SER A 261 -15.58 5.27 -30.81
N VAL A 262 -14.85 5.82 -29.84
CA VAL A 262 -14.96 7.23 -29.46
C VAL A 262 -13.62 7.94 -29.44
N ASP A 263 -13.65 9.24 -29.66
CA ASP A 263 -12.58 10.17 -29.33
C ASP A 263 -12.86 10.79 -27.96
N VAL A 264 -11.81 11.04 -27.16
CA VAL A 264 -11.88 11.59 -25.80
C VAL A 264 -11.18 12.93 -25.75
N TYR A 265 -11.86 13.95 -25.26
CA TYR A 265 -11.34 15.31 -25.04
C TYR A 265 -11.41 15.67 -23.57
N ASP A 266 -10.53 16.57 -23.10
CA ASP A 266 -10.56 17.07 -21.72
C ASP A 266 -10.99 18.55 -21.62
N ASP A 267 -11.56 19.08 -22.68
CA ASP A 267 -12.17 20.43 -22.70
C ASP A 267 -13.51 20.42 -23.47
N GLU A 268 -14.47 21.25 -23.02
CA GLU A 268 -15.79 21.38 -23.60
C GLU A 268 -15.79 21.87 -25.06
N LEU A 269 -14.74 22.61 -25.46
CA LEU A 269 -14.60 23.12 -26.81
C LEU A 269 -14.04 22.05 -27.78
N LEU A 270 -13.73 20.87 -27.27
CA LEU A 270 -13.17 19.75 -28.00
C LEU A 270 -11.90 20.10 -28.79
N THR A 271 -11.03 20.90 -28.16
CA THR A 271 -9.77 21.34 -28.78
C THR A 271 -8.58 20.49 -28.35
N ASN A 272 -8.64 19.85 -27.18
CA ASN A 272 -7.58 19.02 -26.65
C ASN A 272 -8.00 17.54 -26.69
N LEU A 273 -7.57 16.84 -27.76
CA LEU A 273 -7.79 15.40 -27.93
C LEU A 273 -6.82 14.61 -27.03
N VAL A 274 -7.36 13.90 -26.07
CA VAL A 274 -6.59 13.09 -25.09
C VAL A 274 -6.39 11.66 -25.59
N ALA A 275 -7.42 11.04 -26.15
CA ALA A 275 -7.37 9.72 -26.74
C ALA A 275 -8.23 9.65 -28.01
N ALA A 276 -7.70 9.00 -29.06
CA ALA A 276 -8.39 8.85 -30.34
C ALA A 276 -8.80 7.40 -30.55
N ASP A 277 -9.96 7.19 -31.17
CA ASP A 277 -10.45 5.90 -31.64
C ASP A 277 -10.38 4.79 -30.58
N VAL A 278 -10.89 5.08 -29.38
CA VAL A 278 -10.98 4.07 -28.32
C VAL A 278 -12.06 3.07 -28.68
N GLN A 279 -11.66 1.88 -29.13
CA GLN A 279 -12.55 0.84 -29.65
C GLN A 279 -13.16 0.02 -28.52
N PHE A 280 -14.34 -0.57 -28.74
CA PHE A 280 -14.94 -1.53 -27.84
C PHE A 280 -13.95 -2.68 -27.53
N GLN A 281 -13.89 -3.13 -26.28
CA GLN A 281 -12.95 -4.12 -25.75
C GLN A 281 -11.47 -3.68 -25.74
N ALA A 282 -11.18 -2.43 -26.01
CA ALA A 282 -9.82 -1.91 -25.99
C ALA A 282 -9.57 -0.99 -24.78
N ALA A 283 -8.31 -0.91 -24.41
CA ALA A 283 -7.78 0.05 -23.45
C ALA A 283 -6.69 0.89 -24.10
N THR A 284 -6.61 2.17 -23.75
CA THR A 284 -5.48 3.03 -24.15
C THR A 284 -4.20 2.65 -23.39
N ALA A 285 -3.06 3.20 -23.78
CA ALA A 285 -1.91 3.29 -22.88
C ALA A 285 -2.26 4.18 -21.67
N ASP A 286 -1.40 4.19 -20.65
CA ASP A 286 -1.46 5.18 -19.59
C ASP A 286 -1.10 6.57 -20.14
N LEU A 287 -1.96 7.54 -19.94
CA LEU A 287 -1.86 8.90 -20.49
C LEU A 287 -1.65 9.87 -19.33
N GLU A 288 -0.63 10.70 -19.40
CA GLU A 288 -0.41 11.75 -18.42
C GLU A 288 -1.61 12.69 -18.32
N THR A 289 -1.92 13.09 -17.11
CA THR A 289 -2.99 14.05 -16.81
C THR A 289 -2.56 14.97 -15.66
N THR A 290 -3.43 15.85 -15.23
CA THR A 290 -3.19 16.73 -14.07
C THR A 290 -4.03 16.27 -12.88
N ALA A 291 -3.58 16.59 -11.67
CA ALA A 291 -4.34 16.35 -10.44
C ALA A 291 -5.59 17.24 -10.32
N ASP A 292 -5.69 18.28 -11.14
CA ASP A 292 -6.84 19.19 -11.13
C ASP A 292 -8.12 18.46 -11.55
N PRO A 293 -9.25 18.74 -10.90
CA PRO A 293 -10.55 18.21 -11.31
C PRO A 293 -10.87 18.58 -12.75
N LYS A 294 -11.22 17.58 -13.58
CA LYS A 294 -11.60 17.79 -14.97
C LYS A 294 -12.76 16.89 -15.40
N THR A 295 -13.37 17.27 -16.50
CA THR A 295 -14.42 16.51 -17.19
C THR A 295 -13.86 16.02 -18.52
N TYR A 296 -14.09 14.76 -18.83
CA TYR A 296 -13.81 14.20 -20.17
C TYR A 296 -15.07 14.19 -21.00
N TYR A 297 -14.93 14.53 -22.28
CA TYR A 297 -16.00 14.59 -23.26
C TYR A 297 -15.78 13.53 -24.31
N PHE A 298 -16.80 12.73 -24.57
CA PHE A 298 -16.74 11.60 -25.49
C PHE A 298 -17.54 11.90 -26.76
N THR A 299 -16.90 11.78 -27.92
CA THR A 299 -17.49 12.08 -29.22
C THR A 299 -17.38 10.89 -30.16
N PRO A 300 -18.20 10.83 -31.25
CA PRO A 300 -17.91 9.89 -32.33
C PRO A 300 -16.53 10.18 -32.93
N VAL A 301 -15.84 9.13 -33.39
CA VAL A 301 -14.50 9.24 -33.99
C VAL A 301 -14.48 10.26 -35.14
N ASN A 302 -13.49 11.14 -35.14
CA ASN A 302 -13.32 12.23 -36.10
C ASN A 302 -14.50 13.23 -36.16
N SER A 303 -15.29 13.34 -35.11
CA SER A 303 -16.44 14.26 -35.08
C SER A 303 -16.44 15.11 -33.82
N GLN A 304 -16.33 16.42 -33.97
CA GLN A 304 -16.48 17.42 -32.92
C GLN A 304 -17.87 18.07 -32.91
N ALA A 305 -18.79 17.51 -33.70
CA ALA A 305 -20.14 18.12 -33.84
C ALA A 305 -21.12 17.71 -32.73
N THR A 306 -20.85 16.60 -32.06
CA THR A 306 -21.77 16.00 -31.08
C THR A 306 -20.99 15.39 -29.93
N ILE A 307 -21.27 15.81 -28.71
CA ILE A 307 -20.85 15.13 -27.49
C ILE A 307 -21.86 14.02 -27.22
N LEU A 308 -21.40 12.77 -27.15
CA LEU A 308 -22.24 11.60 -26.86
C LEU A 308 -22.60 11.56 -25.37
N PHE A 309 -21.62 11.80 -24.52
CA PHE A 309 -21.77 11.92 -23.08
C PHE A 309 -20.50 12.57 -22.48
N GLU A 310 -20.55 12.92 -21.21
CA GLU A 310 -19.45 13.49 -20.46
C GLU A 310 -19.22 12.70 -19.17
N SER A 311 -18.00 12.71 -18.66
CA SER A 311 -17.72 12.19 -17.34
C SER A 311 -18.25 13.15 -16.27
N GLY A 312 -18.44 12.66 -15.05
CA GLY A 312 -18.52 13.57 -13.90
C GLY A 312 -17.20 14.34 -13.72
N VAL A 313 -17.26 15.45 -12.99
CA VAL A 313 -16.03 16.15 -12.55
C VAL A 313 -15.29 15.25 -11.56
N GLY A 314 -14.11 14.79 -11.93
CA GLY A 314 -13.26 13.95 -11.09
C GLY A 314 -11.89 14.61 -10.92
N GLY A 315 -11.38 14.65 -9.67
CA GLY A 315 -9.97 14.96 -9.39
C GLY A 315 -9.21 13.63 -9.24
N GLN A 316 -7.99 13.60 -9.72
CA GLN A 316 -7.09 12.48 -9.52
C GLN A 316 -6.07 12.85 -8.45
N PRO A 317 -5.77 11.97 -7.48
CA PRO A 317 -4.65 12.21 -6.57
C PRO A 317 -3.35 12.37 -7.38
N ALA A 318 -2.47 13.26 -6.95
CA ALA A 318 -1.16 13.42 -7.55
C ALA A 318 -0.40 12.08 -7.57
N GLY A 319 0.21 11.77 -8.71
CA GLY A 319 0.92 10.51 -8.93
C GLY A 319 0.04 9.25 -9.04
N ALA A 320 -1.29 9.36 -8.97
CA ALA A 320 -2.16 8.18 -9.03
C ALA A 320 -2.29 7.63 -10.44
N PHE A 321 -2.46 6.31 -10.55
CA PHE A 321 -3.03 5.67 -11.73
C PHE A 321 -4.55 5.62 -11.61
N SER A 322 -5.25 5.87 -12.70
CA SER A 322 -6.70 5.74 -12.79
C SER A 322 -7.15 5.04 -14.06
N HIS A 323 -8.23 4.29 -13.95
CA HIS A 323 -8.95 3.70 -15.08
C HIS A 323 -10.30 4.40 -15.25
N VAL A 324 -10.63 4.79 -16.47
CA VAL A 324 -11.93 5.35 -16.83
C VAL A 324 -12.64 4.35 -17.72
N TYR A 325 -13.58 3.61 -17.14
CA TYR A 325 -14.39 2.62 -17.85
C TYR A 325 -15.57 3.28 -18.53
N LEU A 326 -15.70 3.06 -19.85
CA LEU A 326 -16.86 3.48 -20.63
C LEU A 326 -17.88 2.36 -20.60
N VAL A 327 -19.05 2.60 -20.03
CA VAL A 327 -20.11 1.59 -19.82
C VAL A 327 -21.50 2.14 -20.12
N GLY A 328 -22.48 1.27 -20.25
CA GLY A 328 -23.87 1.64 -20.37
C GLY A 328 -24.47 1.38 -21.73
N GLU A 329 -25.60 2.01 -21.99
CA GLU A 329 -26.43 1.88 -23.20
C GLU A 329 -26.80 3.25 -23.76
N PRO A 330 -27.36 3.33 -24.97
CA PRO A 330 -27.85 4.58 -25.54
C PRO A 330 -28.73 5.34 -24.55
N ASP A 331 -28.47 6.64 -24.40
CA ASP A 331 -29.10 7.57 -23.46
C ASP A 331 -28.64 7.41 -21.97
N ASP A 332 -27.84 6.37 -21.61
CA ASP A 332 -27.26 6.18 -20.27
C ASP A 332 -25.79 5.72 -20.29
N TYR A 333 -25.01 6.20 -21.23
CA TYR A 333 -23.55 5.99 -21.19
C TYR A 333 -22.91 6.72 -20.01
N ARG A 334 -21.91 6.08 -19.38
CA ARG A 334 -21.16 6.61 -18.24
C ARG A 334 -19.66 6.38 -18.44
N ALA A 335 -18.90 7.31 -17.89
CA ALA A 335 -17.47 7.15 -17.64
C ALA A 335 -17.28 6.94 -16.12
N ILE A 336 -16.83 5.77 -15.72
CA ILE A 336 -16.62 5.37 -14.32
C ILE A 336 -15.14 5.43 -14.01
N LEU A 337 -14.77 6.24 -13.03
CA LEU A 337 -13.40 6.39 -12.56
C LEU A 337 -13.11 5.36 -11.46
N GLU A 338 -12.10 4.54 -11.67
CA GLU A 338 -11.59 3.56 -10.72
C GLU A 338 -10.10 3.80 -10.47
N PHE A 339 -9.63 3.47 -9.26
CA PHE A 339 -8.22 3.47 -8.92
C PHE A 339 -7.74 2.02 -8.75
N PRO A 340 -7.04 1.47 -9.76
CA PRO A 340 -6.58 0.08 -9.70
C PRO A 340 -5.50 -0.08 -8.62
N ASP A 341 -5.51 -1.24 -7.93
CA ASP A 341 -4.38 -1.67 -7.11
C ASP A 341 -3.37 -2.39 -8.01
N ARG A 342 -2.30 -1.71 -8.38
CA ARG A 342 -1.21 -2.24 -9.22
C ARG A 342 -0.04 -2.76 -8.41
N ALA A 343 -0.08 -2.62 -7.06
CA ALA A 343 1.00 -3.10 -6.22
C ALA A 343 1.15 -4.61 -6.34
N SER A 344 2.35 -5.05 -6.69
CA SER A 344 2.72 -6.46 -6.63
C SER A 344 2.63 -6.97 -5.19
N ALA A 345 2.26 -8.24 -5.00
CA ALA A 345 2.24 -8.91 -3.70
C ALA A 345 3.22 -10.07 -3.68
N LEU A 346 4.10 -10.15 -2.66
CA LEU A 346 5.17 -11.15 -2.63
C LEU A 346 4.68 -12.60 -2.46
N LEU A 347 3.50 -12.79 -1.88
CA LEU A 347 3.04 -14.11 -1.48
C LEU A 347 1.84 -14.63 -2.30
N ASN A 348 1.30 -13.83 -3.20
CA ASN A 348 0.16 -14.19 -4.03
C ASN A 348 0.10 -13.36 -5.31
N ALA A 349 -0.69 -13.80 -6.28
CA ALA A 349 -1.18 -12.96 -7.36
C ALA A 349 -2.51 -12.33 -6.96
N LYS A 350 -2.89 -11.25 -7.65
CA LYS A 350 -4.17 -10.55 -7.46
C LYS A 350 -4.97 -10.61 -8.75
N LEU A 351 -6.23 -11.02 -8.65
CA LEU A 351 -7.20 -10.97 -9.75
C LEU A 351 -8.34 -10.01 -9.38
N ARG A 352 -8.72 -9.12 -10.29
CA ARG A 352 -9.89 -8.26 -10.16
C ARG A 352 -10.73 -8.31 -11.44
N ILE A 353 -12.04 -8.20 -11.29
CA ILE A 353 -12.97 -8.24 -12.41
C ILE A 353 -13.80 -6.97 -12.41
N TYR A 354 -13.72 -6.21 -13.51
CA TYR A 354 -14.61 -5.10 -13.75
C TYR A 354 -15.90 -5.58 -14.40
N HIS A 355 -17.04 -5.25 -13.80
CA HIS A 355 -18.35 -5.67 -14.32
C HIS A 355 -18.98 -4.59 -15.21
N GLY A 356 -18.77 -4.72 -16.53
CA GLY A 356 -19.33 -3.85 -17.54
C GLY A 356 -20.59 -4.40 -18.26
N ALA A 357 -21.00 -5.63 -17.96
CA ALA A 357 -22.15 -6.27 -18.62
C ALA A 357 -23.49 -5.72 -18.10
N LEU A 358 -24.25 -5.06 -18.97
CA LEU A 358 -25.44 -4.29 -18.67
C LEU A 358 -26.62 -5.12 -18.15
N ASN A 359 -26.77 -6.36 -18.67
CA ASN A 359 -27.98 -7.16 -18.43
C ASN A 359 -28.04 -7.76 -17.00
N TYR A 360 -26.97 -7.65 -16.23
CA TYR A 360 -26.84 -8.25 -14.90
C TYR A 360 -26.41 -7.20 -13.88
N GLN A 361 -27.16 -7.07 -12.78
CA GLN A 361 -26.78 -6.16 -11.69
C GLN A 361 -25.66 -6.74 -10.83
N PHE A 362 -25.61 -8.07 -10.68
CA PHE A 362 -24.63 -8.81 -9.90
C PHE A 362 -24.22 -10.05 -10.65
N LEU A 363 -22.95 -10.40 -10.56
CA LEU A 363 -22.40 -11.66 -11.05
C LEU A 363 -21.63 -12.34 -9.93
N ASP A 364 -21.82 -13.65 -9.79
CA ASP A 364 -20.97 -14.50 -8.97
C ASP A 364 -19.74 -14.89 -9.79
N VAL A 365 -18.56 -14.76 -9.16
CA VAL A 365 -17.25 -15.07 -9.76
C VAL A 365 -16.71 -16.33 -9.11
N TYR A 366 -16.31 -17.28 -9.93
CA TYR A 366 -15.63 -18.51 -9.51
C TYR A 366 -14.28 -18.60 -10.18
N VAL A 367 -13.24 -18.90 -9.39
CA VAL A 367 -11.89 -19.15 -9.84
C VAL A 367 -11.57 -20.61 -9.48
N LYS A 368 -11.48 -21.46 -10.49
CA LYS A 368 -11.26 -22.89 -10.34
C LYS A 368 -9.87 -23.25 -10.87
N ASN A 369 -9.29 -24.36 -10.38
CA ASN A 369 -8.09 -24.86 -11.05
C ASN A 369 -8.43 -25.18 -12.52
N ARG A 370 -7.41 -25.16 -13.36
CA ARG A 370 -7.58 -25.43 -14.80
C ARG A 370 -8.36 -26.75 -15.04
N ASP A 371 -9.34 -26.68 -15.94
CA ASP A 371 -10.23 -27.79 -16.33
C ASP A 371 -11.19 -28.27 -15.21
N GLU A 372 -11.29 -27.60 -14.08
CA GLU A 372 -12.28 -27.90 -13.05
C GLU A 372 -13.59 -27.10 -13.29
N PRO A 373 -14.76 -27.76 -13.39
CA PRO A 373 -16.02 -27.06 -13.53
C PRO A 373 -16.50 -26.43 -12.22
N VAL A 374 -17.46 -25.52 -12.32
CA VAL A 374 -18.19 -25.01 -11.16
C VAL A 374 -19.19 -26.07 -10.71
N GLU A 375 -19.06 -26.54 -9.47
CA GLU A 375 -19.94 -27.55 -8.87
C GLU A 375 -21.14 -26.87 -8.16
N GLU A 376 -22.23 -27.66 -7.93
CA GLU A 376 -23.47 -27.11 -7.36
C GLU A 376 -23.28 -26.57 -5.93
N ASP A 377 -22.38 -27.16 -5.17
CA ASP A 377 -22.05 -26.80 -3.77
C ASP A 377 -20.91 -25.78 -3.62
N ASP A 378 -20.28 -25.35 -4.71
CA ASP A 378 -19.26 -24.29 -4.68
C ASP A 378 -19.85 -22.96 -4.19
N SER A 379 -19.06 -22.22 -3.44
CA SER A 379 -19.34 -20.84 -3.13
C SER A 379 -18.55 -19.91 -4.07
N PRO A 380 -19.09 -18.76 -4.48
CA PRO A 380 -18.33 -17.82 -5.29
C PRO A 380 -17.15 -17.26 -4.49
N ASP A 381 -16.02 -17.04 -5.16
CA ASP A 381 -14.84 -16.39 -4.58
C ASP A 381 -15.11 -14.92 -4.29
N THR A 382 -15.89 -14.28 -5.16
CA THR A 382 -16.39 -12.92 -4.94
C THR A 382 -17.67 -12.67 -5.74
N VAL A 383 -18.31 -11.54 -5.46
CA VAL A 383 -19.46 -11.04 -6.21
C VAL A 383 -19.08 -9.69 -6.79
N THR A 384 -19.28 -9.52 -8.08
CA THR A 384 -19.07 -8.23 -8.72
C THR A 384 -20.40 -7.53 -9.02
N VAL A 385 -20.38 -6.21 -8.93
CA VAL A 385 -21.56 -5.34 -9.12
C VAL A 385 -21.39 -4.56 -10.41
N TYR A 386 -22.46 -4.40 -11.17
CA TYR A 386 -22.42 -3.61 -12.40
C TYR A 386 -21.81 -2.23 -12.20
N ARG A 387 -20.89 -1.85 -13.08
CA ARG A 387 -20.11 -0.60 -13.06
C ARG A 387 -19.08 -0.50 -11.95
N ASN A 388 -18.68 -1.60 -11.32
CA ASN A 388 -17.66 -1.61 -10.28
C ASN A 388 -16.55 -2.62 -10.61
N LEU A 389 -15.37 -2.31 -10.12
CA LEU A 389 -14.25 -3.25 -10.03
C LEU A 389 -14.39 -4.08 -8.75
N SER A 390 -14.22 -5.40 -8.83
CA SER A 390 -14.34 -6.29 -7.67
C SER A 390 -13.26 -6.03 -6.64
N ASP A 391 -13.47 -6.49 -5.40
CA ASP A 391 -12.37 -6.69 -4.47
C ASP A 391 -11.35 -7.66 -5.07
N PRO A 392 -10.05 -7.54 -4.72
CA PRO A 392 -9.02 -8.43 -5.24
C PRO A 392 -9.20 -9.85 -4.70
N ILE A 393 -9.21 -10.83 -5.61
CA ILE A 393 -9.10 -12.25 -5.29
C ILE A 393 -7.61 -12.58 -5.22
N GLN A 394 -7.16 -13.13 -4.10
CA GLN A 394 -5.78 -13.56 -3.92
C GLN A 394 -5.64 -15.00 -4.43
N LEU A 395 -4.65 -15.23 -5.30
CA LEU A 395 -4.39 -16.53 -5.92
C LEU A 395 -2.96 -16.97 -5.64
N ASP A 396 -2.80 -18.26 -5.36
CA ASP A 396 -1.49 -18.88 -5.40
C ASP A 396 -0.96 -18.92 -6.85
N GLU A 397 0.34 -19.14 -7.03
CA GLU A 397 0.88 -19.34 -8.36
C GLU A 397 0.25 -20.60 -8.99
N GLY A 398 -0.24 -20.50 -10.22
CA GLY A 398 -0.93 -21.63 -10.86
C GLY A 398 -1.68 -21.28 -12.14
N SER A 399 -2.39 -22.29 -12.63
CA SER A 399 -3.28 -22.19 -13.81
C SER A 399 -4.72 -22.31 -13.36
N TYR A 400 -5.55 -21.34 -13.76
CA TYR A 400 -6.94 -21.25 -13.34
C TYR A 400 -7.87 -21.05 -14.53
N ASP A 401 -9.14 -21.38 -14.31
CA ASP A 401 -10.26 -21.04 -15.18
C ASP A 401 -11.24 -20.15 -14.40
N ILE A 402 -11.63 -19.02 -15.00
CA ILE A 402 -12.58 -18.08 -14.43
C ILE A 402 -13.95 -18.33 -15.05
N TYR A 403 -14.96 -18.37 -14.17
CA TYR A 403 -16.37 -18.48 -14.57
C TYR A 403 -17.16 -17.34 -13.97
N LEU A 404 -18.10 -16.79 -14.73
CA LEU A 404 -19.12 -15.90 -14.24
C LEU A 404 -20.49 -16.58 -14.35
N THR A 405 -21.25 -16.52 -13.28
CA THR A 405 -22.63 -17.02 -13.27
C THR A 405 -23.60 -15.93 -12.86
N GLU A 406 -24.86 -16.13 -13.20
CA GLU A 406 -25.94 -15.30 -12.67
C GLU A 406 -26.00 -15.45 -11.14
N ARG A 407 -26.17 -14.34 -10.45
CA ARG A 407 -26.20 -14.26 -8.98
C ARG A 407 -27.07 -15.31 -8.33
N ASP A 408 -26.52 -16.00 -7.33
CA ASP A 408 -27.21 -17.05 -6.55
C ASP A 408 -27.68 -18.25 -7.41
N THR A 409 -27.11 -18.43 -8.61
CA THR A 409 -27.36 -19.57 -9.50
C THR A 409 -26.04 -20.20 -9.95
N LYS A 410 -26.13 -21.31 -10.70
CA LYS A 410 -24.98 -21.91 -11.41
C LYS A 410 -25.10 -21.79 -12.92
N THR A 411 -25.97 -20.87 -13.38
CA THR A 411 -26.11 -20.59 -14.80
C THR A 411 -24.88 -19.86 -15.29
N GLU A 412 -24.03 -20.53 -16.04
CA GLU A 412 -22.84 -19.94 -16.62
C GLU A 412 -23.21 -18.90 -17.67
N LEU A 413 -22.62 -17.72 -17.54
CA LEU A 413 -22.77 -16.60 -18.46
C LEU A 413 -21.45 -16.33 -19.22
N ALA A 414 -20.30 -16.67 -18.61
CA ALA A 414 -18.98 -16.64 -19.21
C ALA A 414 -18.08 -17.71 -18.59
N GLY A 415 -17.14 -18.21 -19.37
CA GLY A 415 -16.13 -19.17 -18.95
C GLY A 415 -16.24 -20.52 -19.69
N PRO A 416 -15.25 -21.43 -19.50
CA PRO A 416 -13.99 -21.19 -18.79
C PRO A 416 -13.11 -20.14 -19.49
N TYR A 417 -12.59 -19.19 -18.73
CA TYR A 417 -11.62 -18.21 -19.21
C TYR A 417 -10.25 -18.52 -18.56
N PRO A 418 -9.26 -19.02 -19.32
CA PRO A 418 -8.02 -19.50 -18.76
C PRO A 418 -7.05 -18.38 -18.42
N ILE A 419 -6.48 -18.42 -17.21
CA ILE A 419 -5.36 -17.56 -16.79
C ILE A 419 -4.25 -18.39 -16.20
N ASP A 420 -3.01 -17.95 -16.37
CA ASP A 420 -1.83 -18.47 -15.70
C ASP A 420 -1.24 -17.31 -14.89
N VAL A 421 -0.99 -17.51 -13.60
CA VAL A 421 -0.47 -16.48 -12.72
C VAL A 421 0.76 -16.96 -11.97
N VAL A 422 1.68 -16.04 -11.72
CA VAL A 422 2.82 -16.23 -10.83
C VAL A 422 2.73 -15.24 -9.65
N LEU A 423 3.49 -15.50 -8.59
CA LEU A 423 3.53 -14.59 -7.44
C LEU A 423 3.89 -13.16 -7.89
N GLY A 424 3.15 -12.21 -7.42
CA GLY A 424 3.34 -10.80 -7.75
C GLY A 424 2.50 -10.30 -8.92
N ASP A 425 1.87 -11.17 -9.68
CA ASP A 425 1.02 -10.75 -10.80
C ASP A 425 -0.20 -9.97 -10.31
N VAL A 426 -0.54 -8.94 -11.09
CA VAL A 426 -1.78 -8.18 -10.95
C VAL A 426 -2.56 -8.34 -12.26
N VAL A 427 -3.66 -9.08 -12.20
CA VAL A 427 -4.52 -9.38 -13.34
C VAL A 427 -5.84 -8.64 -13.19
N GLU A 428 -6.21 -7.90 -14.23
CA GLU A 428 -7.50 -7.23 -14.31
C GLU A 428 -8.23 -7.70 -15.56
N ILE A 429 -9.48 -8.10 -15.39
CA ILE A 429 -10.35 -8.62 -16.46
C ILE A 429 -11.63 -7.81 -16.47
N MET A 430 -12.13 -7.44 -17.63
CA MET A 430 -13.46 -6.85 -17.78
C MET A 430 -14.46 -7.88 -18.31
N ALA A 431 -15.65 -7.88 -17.74
CA ALA A 431 -16.80 -8.63 -18.19
C ALA A 431 -17.70 -7.71 -19.02
N VAL A 432 -17.98 -8.03 -20.27
CA VAL A 432 -18.74 -7.20 -21.20
C VAL A 432 -19.86 -7.98 -21.89
N ASP A 433 -20.90 -7.27 -22.32
CA ASP A 433 -21.97 -7.85 -23.10
C ASP A 433 -21.49 -8.28 -24.49
N THR A 434 -22.20 -9.25 -25.07
CA THR A 434 -22.05 -9.69 -26.48
C THR A 434 -23.34 -9.45 -27.25
N ALA A 435 -23.36 -9.85 -28.52
CA ALA A 435 -24.59 -9.83 -29.33
C ALA A 435 -25.67 -10.79 -28.81
N ASP A 436 -25.29 -11.81 -28.05
CA ASP A 436 -26.21 -12.69 -27.31
C ASP A 436 -26.41 -12.10 -25.90
N PRO A 437 -27.64 -11.69 -25.53
CA PRO A 437 -27.90 -11.00 -24.26
C PRO A 437 -27.68 -11.87 -23.02
N ILE A 438 -27.49 -13.18 -23.18
CA ILE A 438 -27.21 -14.10 -22.07
C ILE A 438 -25.73 -14.53 -22.00
N VAL A 439 -24.88 -14.08 -22.92
CA VAL A 439 -23.47 -14.41 -22.99
C VAL A 439 -22.63 -13.20 -22.64
N ILE A 440 -21.76 -13.36 -21.68
CA ILE A 440 -20.75 -12.35 -21.29
C ILE A 440 -19.39 -12.80 -21.84
N GLU A 441 -18.61 -11.86 -22.35
CA GLU A 441 -17.23 -12.06 -22.76
C GLU A 441 -16.28 -11.51 -21.69
N LEU A 442 -15.22 -12.26 -21.40
CA LEU A 442 -14.13 -11.85 -20.50
C LEU A 442 -12.96 -11.38 -21.34
N ILE A 443 -12.45 -10.22 -21.03
CA ILE A 443 -11.37 -9.54 -21.76
C ILE A 443 -10.30 -9.08 -20.79
N ASP A 444 -9.03 -9.39 -21.10
CA ASP A 444 -7.92 -8.85 -20.32
C ASP A 444 -7.84 -7.33 -20.42
N VAL A 445 -7.67 -6.68 -19.31
CA VAL A 445 -7.26 -5.28 -19.22
C VAL A 445 -5.75 -5.28 -18.96
N PRO A 446 -4.91 -4.92 -19.94
CA PRO A 446 -3.48 -4.97 -19.75
C PRO A 446 -3.06 -4.07 -18.58
N VAL A 447 -2.50 -4.63 -17.53
CA VAL A 447 -1.84 -3.90 -16.45
C VAL A 447 -0.36 -3.87 -16.78
N PRO A 448 0.27 -2.71 -17.00
CA PRO A 448 1.71 -2.64 -17.22
C PRO A 448 2.44 -3.25 -16.02
N ALA A 449 3.52 -3.98 -16.30
CA ALA A 449 4.41 -4.44 -15.24
C ALA A 449 4.94 -3.23 -14.45
N PRO A 450 5.03 -3.31 -13.12
CA PRO A 450 5.51 -2.24 -12.26
C PRO A 450 6.98 -1.88 -12.53
#